data_dd7d80522856126eaca81dce8ed6b7e1
#
_entry.id   dd7d80522856126eaca81dce8ed6b7e1
#
_cell.length_a   1.000
_cell.length_b   1.000
_cell.length_c   1.000
_cell.angle_alpha   90.00
_cell.angle_beta   90.00
_cell.angle_gamma   90.00
#
_symmetry.space_group_name_H-M   'P 1'
#
loop_
_entity.id
_entity.type
_entity.pdbx_description
1 polymer ?
#
loop_
_entity_poly.entity_id
_entity_poly.type
_entity_poly.pdbx_seq_one_letter_code
_entity_poly.pdbx_strand_id
1 'polypeptide(L)'
;IIASDDLYGGTFRLFENVKKRSSGLEFTFVDMSDPKKLEMALRKNTKMIWVESPTNPMLKLVDLKEATTFAKRHALVSVCDNTFCSPAIQRPLEFGFDMVVHSATKYLNGHSDVIGGIVVCALHREELAQQIKYISNSVGAIMSPFDSFLVLRSLKTLSVRIKKHCANAKAISEFLEKHPMIERVYYPGLASHPQHELAKIQMEGYGGMISVVLK
;
A
#
# COMPACT_ATOMS: atom_id res chain seq x y z
N ILE A 1 16.81 2.75 -2.94
CA ILE A 1 15.36 2.83 -2.68
C ILE A 1 15.14 2.93 -1.18
N ILE A 2 14.35 3.90 -0.74
CA ILE A 2 13.85 3.95 0.65
C ILE A 2 12.47 3.30 0.66
N ALA A 3 12.23 2.38 1.58
CA ALA A 3 10.98 1.62 1.66
C ALA A 3 10.44 1.61 3.10
N SER A 4 9.13 1.50 3.27
CA SER A 4 8.52 1.28 4.58
C SER A 4 9.14 0.05 5.27
N ASP A 5 9.32 0.09 6.58
CA ASP A 5 9.92 -1.01 7.35
C ASP A 5 8.96 -2.20 7.56
N ASP A 6 7.68 -1.91 7.67
CA ASP A 6 6.60 -2.86 7.89
C ASP A 6 5.91 -3.17 6.56
N LEU A 7 6.62 -3.84 5.65
CA LEU A 7 6.14 -4.23 4.33
C LEU A 7 5.52 -5.62 4.32
N TYR A 8 4.60 -5.84 3.38
CA TYR A 8 4.22 -7.21 3.01
C TYR A 8 5.46 -8.09 2.79
N GLY A 9 5.50 -9.24 3.45
CA GLY A 9 6.68 -10.12 3.43
C GLY A 9 7.12 -10.57 2.03
N GLY A 10 6.19 -10.60 1.05
CA GLY A 10 6.52 -10.85 -0.35
C GLY A 10 7.30 -9.70 -1.00
N THR A 11 6.94 -8.46 -0.70
CA THR A 11 7.64 -7.27 -1.17
C THR A 11 9.04 -7.20 -0.55
N PHE A 12 9.15 -7.44 0.76
CA PHE A 12 10.44 -7.49 1.44
C PHE A 12 11.36 -8.55 0.83
N ARG A 13 10.87 -9.78 0.62
CA ARG A 13 11.65 -10.85 -0.03
C ARG A 13 12.08 -10.49 -1.45
N LEU A 14 11.18 -9.87 -2.22
CA LEU A 14 11.50 -9.41 -3.57
C LEU A 14 12.65 -8.40 -3.55
N PHE A 15 12.60 -7.45 -2.64
CA PHE A 15 13.61 -6.39 -2.53
C PHE A 15 14.94 -6.95 -2.04
N GLU A 16 14.98 -7.55 -0.87
CA GLU A 16 16.22 -7.94 -0.19
C GLU A 16 16.85 -9.20 -0.79
N ASN A 17 16.03 -10.20 -1.16
CA ASN A 17 16.57 -11.48 -1.59
C ASN A 17 16.67 -11.63 -3.12
N VAL A 18 15.89 -10.87 -3.89
CA VAL A 18 15.90 -10.99 -5.36
C VAL A 18 16.53 -9.76 -6.00
N LYS A 19 15.92 -8.58 -5.85
CA LYS A 19 16.32 -7.37 -6.58
C LYS A 19 17.68 -6.82 -6.16
N LYS A 20 18.03 -6.93 -4.90
CA LYS A 20 19.37 -6.59 -4.42
C LYS A 20 20.45 -7.41 -5.11
N ARG A 21 20.21 -8.71 -5.34
CA ARG A 21 21.15 -9.62 -5.98
C ARG A 21 21.14 -9.52 -7.50
N SER A 22 19.95 -9.51 -8.11
CA SER A 22 19.80 -9.59 -9.57
C SER A 22 19.99 -8.26 -10.29
N SER A 23 19.76 -7.13 -9.59
CA SER A 23 19.77 -5.80 -10.20
C SER A 23 20.68 -4.81 -9.48
N GLY A 24 21.42 -5.23 -8.46
CA GLY A 24 22.31 -4.37 -7.68
C GLY A 24 21.59 -3.21 -6.96
N LEU A 25 20.29 -3.35 -6.72
CA LEU A 25 19.52 -2.31 -6.02
C LEU A 25 19.82 -2.33 -4.53
N GLU A 26 19.94 -1.14 -3.96
CA GLU A 26 20.09 -0.95 -2.51
C GLU A 26 18.77 -0.50 -1.90
N PHE A 27 18.45 -1.07 -0.75
CA PHE A 27 17.21 -0.76 -0.01
C PHE A 27 17.54 -0.29 1.40
N THR A 28 16.80 0.72 1.86
CA THR A 28 16.82 1.19 3.25
C THR A 28 15.39 1.14 3.76
N PHE A 29 15.12 0.26 4.72
CA PHE A 29 13.79 0.13 5.32
C PHE A 29 13.68 1.05 6.52
N VAL A 30 12.64 1.88 6.55
CA VAL A 30 12.45 2.89 7.59
C VAL A 30 10.99 2.98 8.01
N ASP A 31 10.77 3.31 9.27
CA ASP A 31 9.46 3.69 9.77
C ASP A 31 9.10 5.08 9.24
N MET A 32 8.34 5.11 8.14
CA MET A 32 7.92 6.34 7.47
C MET A 32 6.78 7.08 8.19
N SER A 33 6.29 6.56 9.31
CA SER A 33 5.40 7.31 10.18
C SER A 33 6.12 8.46 10.91
N ASP A 34 7.47 8.42 10.93
CA ASP A 34 8.33 9.48 11.45
C ASP A 34 9.10 10.16 10.30
N PRO A 35 8.74 11.39 9.91
CA PRO A 35 9.39 12.11 8.82
C PRO A 35 10.90 12.32 9.00
N LYS A 36 11.37 12.41 10.26
CA LYS A 36 12.80 12.57 10.53
C LYS A 36 13.60 11.34 10.10
N LYS A 37 13.03 10.15 10.29
CA LYS A 37 13.67 8.90 9.84
C LYS A 37 13.76 8.83 8.33
N LEU A 38 12.75 9.34 7.62
CA LEU A 38 12.76 9.42 6.17
C LEU A 38 13.90 10.32 5.65
N GLU A 39 14.09 11.50 6.26
CA GLU A 39 15.22 12.39 5.92
C GLU A 39 16.58 11.75 6.20
N MET A 40 16.74 11.07 7.34
CA MET A 40 17.98 10.38 7.70
C MET A 40 18.34 9.21 6.77
N ALA A 41 17.35 8.63 6.10
CA ALA A 41 17.54 7.51 5.18
C ALA A 41 18.01 7.94 3.78
N LEU A 42 17.95 9.23 3.47
CA LEU A 42 18.32 9.74 2.16
C LEU A 42 19.82 9.56 1.90
N ARG A 43 20.15 9.04 0.72
CA ARG A 43 21.51 8.85 0.23
C ARG A 43 21.68 9.53 -1.13
N LYS A 44 22.92 9.83 -1.54
CA LYS A 44 23.24 10.44 -2.84
C LYS A 44 22.72 9.62 -4.04
N ASN A 45 22.64 8.30 -3.90
CA ASN A 45 22.15 7.38 -4.92
C ASN A 45 20.65 7.01 -4.75
N THR A 46 19.93 7.62 -3.82
CA THR A 46 18.48 7.40 -3.67
C THR A 46 17.74 7.90 -4.91
N LYS A 47 16.84 7.06 -5.46
CA LYS A 47 16.04 7.36 -6.67
C LYS A 47 14.55 7.16 -6.48
N MET A 48 14.14 6.49 -5.43
CA MET A 48 12.74 6.11 -5.23
C MET A 48 12.40 6.00 -3.75
N ILE A 49 11.16 6.36 -3.42
CA ILE A 49 10.52 5.95 -2.17
C ILE A 49 9.40 4.93 -2.49
N TRP A 50 9.33 3.89 -1.68
CA TRP A 50 8.27 2.88 -1.72
C TRP A 50 7.50 2.90 -0.41
N VAL A 51 6.28 3.39 -0.47
CA VAL A 51 5.37 3.54 0.68
C VAL A 51 4.34 2.42 0.65
N GLU A 52 4.12 1.76 1.78
CA GLU A 52 2.95 0.91 2.01
C GLU A 52 2.11 1.55 3.12
N SER A 53 0.84 1.85 2.85
CA SER A 53 -0.04 2.50 3.84
C SER A 53 -1.52 2.15 3.57
N PRO A 54 -2.20 1.49 4.55
CA PRO A 54 -1.65 0.93 5.79
C PRO A 54 -0.63 -0.18 5.55
N THR A 55 0.32 -0.33 6.48
CA THR A 55 1.37 -1.36 6.42
C THR A 55 0.86 -2.76 6.79
N ASN A 56 1.61 -3.79 6.49
CA ASN A 56 1.31 -5.18 6.83
C ASN A 56 2.47 -5.82 7.63
N PRO A 57 2.28 -6.24 8.91
CA PRO A 57 0.98 -6.47 9.55
C PRO A 57 0.51 -5.38 10.53
N MET A 58 1.31 -4.38 10.85
CA MET A 58 1.05 -3.47 11.98
C MET A 58 0.03 -2.37 11.70
N LEU A 59 -0.43 -2.24 10.45
CA LEU A 59 -1.40 -1.22 10.00
C LEU A 59 -0.95 0.22 10.33
N LYS A 60 0.36 0.48 10.35
CA LYS A 60 0.90 1.84 10.45
C LYS A 60 0.45 2.66 9.24
N LEU A 61 0.24 3.95 9.45
CA LEU A 61 -0.05 4.87 8.35
C LEU A 61 1.16 5.77 8.08
N VAL A 62 1.35 6.06 6.81
CA VAL A 62 2.30 7.08 6.36
C VAL A 62 1.50 8.30 5.93
N ASP A 63 1.92 9.50 6.33
CA ASP A 63 1.36 10.73 5.79
C ASP A 63 1.71 10.82 4.30
N LEU A 64 0.70 10.59 3.45
CA LEU A 64 0.88 10.54 2.00
C LEU A 64 1.31 11.89 1.43
N LYS A 65 0.82 12.99 1.99
CA LYS A 65 1.17 14.33 1.55
C LYS A 65 2.62 14.67 1.89
N GLU A 66 3.06 14.31 3.08
CA GLU A 66 4.43 14.51 3.51
C GLU A 66 5.41 13.64 2.71
N ALA A 67 5.09 12.37 2.51
CA ALA A 67 5.90 11.46 1.69
C ALA A 67 6.08 11.98 0.25
N THR A 68 5.04 12.49 -0.39
CA THR A 68 5.14 13.05 -1.74
C THR A 68 5.88 14.39 -1.77
N THR A 69 5.75 15.20 -0.73
CA THR A 69 6.51 16.46 -0.57
C THR A 69 8.01 16.17 -0.46
N PHE A 70 8.37 15.17 0.36
CA PHE A 70 9.75 14.68 0.47
C PHE A 70 10.27 14.19 -0.89
N ALA A 71 9.51 13.33 -1.57
CA ALA A 71 9.91 12.77 -2.86
C ALA A 71 10.16 13.86 -3.91
N LYS A 72 9.27 14.84 -3.99
CA LYS A 72 9.41 15.98 -4.92
C LYS A 72 10.63 16.84 -4.61
N ARG A 73 10.87 17.17 -3.34
CA ARG A 73 12.02 17.96 -2.90
C ARG A 73 13.35 17.32 -3.29
N HIS A 74 13.41 15.99 -3.29
CA HIS A 74 14.64 15.22 -3.60
C HIS A 74 14.64 14.60 -5.00
N ALA A 75 13.72 14.98 -5.88
CA ALA A 75 13.57 14.44 -7.24
C ALA A 75 13.51 12.89 -7.28
N LEU A 76 12.80 12.29 -6.33
CA LEU A 76 12.61 10.84 -6.22
C LEU A 76 11.30 10.41 -6.88
N VAL A 77 11.30 9.22 -7.46
CA VAL A 77 10.06 8.55 -7.87
C VAL A 77 9.31 8.07 -6.62
N SER A 78 8.04 8.40 -6.52
CA SER A 78 7.17 8.01 -5.41
C SER A 78 6.20 6.91 -5.80
N VAL A 79 6.22 5.81 -5.08
CA VAL A 79 5.35 4.64 -5.28
C VAL A 79 4.58 4.36 -3.99
N CYS A 80 3.27 4.15 -4.10
CA CYS A 80 2.44 3.73 -2.98
C CYS A 80 1.81 2.36 -3.26
N ASP A 81 2.07 1.38 -2.41
CA ASP A 81 1.27 0.17 -2.35
C ASP A 81 -0.02 0.47 -1.57
N ASN A 82 -1.13 0.52 -2.31
CA ASN A 82 -2.44 0.87 -1.80
C ASN A 82 -3.37 -0.37 -1.69
N THR A 83 -2.78 -1.55 -1.58
CA THR A 83 -3.51 -2.82 -1.60
C THR A 83 -4.56 -2.91 -0.50
N PHE A 84 -4.24 -2.48 0.74
CA PHE A 84 -5.15 -2.60 1.89
C PHE A 84 -6.29 -1.59 1.90
N CYS A 85 -6.18 -0.51 1.12
CA CYS A 85 -7.25 0.48 0.97
C CYS A 85 -8.08 0.27 -0.29
N SER A 86 -7.47 -0.04 -1.41
CA SER A 86 -8.06 0.13 -2.74
C SER A 86 -8.39 1.60 -3.07
N PRO A 87 -8.69 1.96 -4.32
CA PRO A 87 -9.09 3.32 -4.68
C PRO A 87 -10.47 3.74 -4.11
N ALA A 88 -11.21 2.79 -3.55
CA ALA A 88 -12.49 3.10 -2.87
C ALA A 88 -12.33 3.74 -1.49
N ILE A 89 -11.14 3.67 -0.89
CA ILE A 89 -10.86 4.25 0.43
C ILE A 89 -9.78 5.33 0.34
N GLN A 90 -8.70 5.08 -0.41
CA GLN A 90 -7.54 5.96 -0.46
C GLN A 90 -7.03 6.07 -1.89
N ARG A 91 -6.74 7.28 -2.35
CA ARG A 91 -6.31 7.56 -3.73
C ARG A 91 -4.96 8.29 -3.74
N PRO A 92 -3.84 7.57 -3.60
CA PRO A 92 -2.51 8.19 -3.45
C PRO A 92 -2.09 9.10 -4.62
N LEU A 93 -2.59 8.88 -5.84
CA LEU A 93 -2.32 9.78 -6.96
C LEU A 93 -2.82 11.21 -6.71
N GLU A 94 -3.92 11.37 -5.97
CA GLU A 94 -4.47 12.70 -5.61
C GLU A 94 -3.58 13.42 -4.59
N PHE A 95 -2.78 12.67 -3.82
CA PHE A 95 -1.75 13.21 -2.92
C PHE A 95 -0.44 13.54 -3.65
N GLY A 96 -0.32 13.15 -4.93
CA GLY A 96 0.80 13.50 -5.79
C GLY A 96 1.86 12.41 -5.93
N PHE A 97 1.53 11.14 -5.63
CA PHE A 97 2.38 10.00 -5.99
C PHE A 97 2.51 9.86 -7.50
N ASP A 98 3.66 9.40 -7.94
CA ASP A 98 3.92 9.10 -9.35
C ASP A 98 3.27 7.79 -9.79
N MET A 99 3.25 6.80 -8.90
CA MET A 99 2.68 5.48 -9.15
C MET A 99 1.96 4.94 -7.92
N VAL A 100 0.93 4.15 -8.21
CA VAL A 100 0.23 3.34 -7.21
C VAL A 100 0.24 1.90 -7.66
N VAL A 101 0.57 0.99 -6.75
CA VAL A 101 0.50 -0.45 -7.00
C VAL A 101 -0.60 -1.08 -6.16
N HIS A 102 -1.20 -2.12 -6.69
CA HIS A 102 -2.17 -2.94 -6.00
C HIS A 102 -1.91 -4.42 -6.27
N SER A 103 -1.96 -5.23 -5.23
CA SER A 103 -2.25 -6.64 -5.42
C SER A 103 -3.71 -6.78 -5.84
N ALA A 104 -3.95 -7.06 -7.13
CA ALA A 104 -5.30 -7.32 -7.63
C ALA A 104 -5.91 -8.56 -6.99
N THR A 105 -5.07 -9.48 -6.48
CA THR A 105 -5.42 -10.66 -5.69
C THR A 105 -6.34 -10.35 -4.50
N LYS A 106 -6.25 -9.13 -3.94
CA LYS A 106 -6.95 -8.70 -2.73
C LYS A 106 -8.30 -8.06 -3.09
N TYR A 107 -8.56 -6.86 -2.63
CA TYR A 107 -9.87 -6.19 -2.76
C TYR A 107 -10.31 -5.93 -4.20
N LEU A 108 -9.38 -5.66 -5.13
CA LEU A 108 -9.77 -5.35 -6.51
C LEU A 108 -10.48 -6.52 -7.15
N ASN A 109 -9.94 -7.74 -7.02
CA ASN A 109 -10.66 -8.95 -7.42
C ASN A 109 -11.69 -9.35 -6.36
N GLY A 110 -11.28 -9.54 -5.09
CA GLY A 110 -12.16 -9.72 -3.94
C GLY A 110 -12.86 -11.07 -3.83
N HIS A 111 -12.51 -12.07 -4.65
CA HIS A 111 -13.19 -13.39 -4.70
C HIS A 111 -12.25 -14.57 -4.49
N SER A 112 -10.97 -14.32 -4.15
CA SER A 112 -9.96 -15.34 -3.85
C SER A 112 -9.70 -16.35 -4.99
N ASP A 113 -9.91 -15.96 -6.23
CA ASP A 113 -9.82 -16.80 -7.43
C ASP A 113 -8.85 -16.27 -8.51
N VAL A 114 -8.15 -15.13 -8.22
CA VAL A 114 -7.15 -14.54 -9.12
C VAL A 114 -5.89 -14.16 -8.33
N ILE A 115 -4.73 -14.37 -8.94
CA ILE A 115 -3.46 -13.80 -8.51
C ILE A 115 -3.01 -12.80 -9.57
N GLY A 116 -2.84 -11.53 -9.18
CA GLY A 116 -2.45 -10.49 -10.12
C GLY A 116 -2.01 -9.20 -9.45
N GLY A 117 -1.43 -8.31 -10.25
CA GLY A 117 -0.99 -6.99 -9.84
C GLY A 117 -1.39 -5.93 -10.82
N ILE A 118 -1.60 -4.71 -10.34
CA ILE A 118 -1.91 -3.54 -11.15
C ILE A 118 -0.99 -2.41 -10.74
N VAL A 119 -0.44 -1.72 -11.74
CA VAL A 119 0.31 -0.47 -11.57
C VAL A 119 -0.46 0.63 -12.28
N VAL A 120 -0.70 1.73 -11.59
CA VAL A 120 -1.34 2.93 -12.13
C VAL A 120 -0.36 4.09 -12.00
N CYS A 121 -0.01 4.71 -13.12
CA CYS A 121 0.85 5.89 -13.15
C CYS A 121 0.00 7.17 -13.16
N ALA A 122 0.52 8.23 -12.52
CA ALA A 122 -0.07 9.55 -12.60
C ALA A 122 -0.03 10.07 -14.05
N LEU A 123 -1.01 10.86 -14.46
CA LEU A 123 -1.12 11.38 -15.84
C LEU A 123 0.13 12.14 -16.29
N HIS A 124 0.77 12.87 -15.38
CA HIS A 124 2.01 13.61 -15.67
C HIS A 124 3.27 12.74 -15.79
N ARG A 125 3.13 11.41 -15.61
CA ARG A 125 4.21 10.41 -15.71
C ARG A 125 4.02 9.45 -16.89
N GLU A 126 3.58 9.97 -18.02
CA GLU A 126 3.32 9.17 -19.21
C GLU A 126 4.56 8.38 -19.68
N GLU A 127 5.73 9.01 -19.67
CA GLU A 127 7.00 8.34 -20.00
C GLU A 127 7.26 7.10 -19.15
N LEU A 128 7.03 7.22 -17.83
CA LEU A 128 7.18 6.12 -16.89
C LEU A 128 6.17 5.01 -17.17
N ALA A 129 4.93 5.36 -17.48
CA ALA A 129 3.89 4.41 -17.87
C ALA A 129 4.27 3.62 -19.13
N GLN A 130 4.83 4.29 -20.15
CA GLN A 130 5.31 3.64 -21.38
C GLN A 130 6.48 2.69 -21.10
N GLN A 131 7.43 3.08 -20.26
CA GLN A 131 8.55 2.23 -19.87
C GLN A 131 8.06 0.97 -19.14
N ILE A 132 7.14 1.11 -18.18
CA ILE A 132 6.55 -0.02 -17.46
C ILE A 132 5.82 -0.95 -18.41
N LYS A 133 5.01 -0.40 -19.31
CA LYS A 133 4.29 -1.17 -20.34
C LYS A 133 5.27 -1.96 -21.22
N TYR A 134 6.34 -1.32 -21.68
CA TYR A 134 7.37 -1.96 -22.47
C TYR A 134 8.02 -3.14 -21.72
N ILE A 135 8.45 -2.92 -20.47
CA ILE A 135 9.07 -3.96 -19.65
C ILE A 135 8.10 -5.10 -19.36
N SER A 136 6.85 -4.78 -18.96
CA SER A 136 5.83 -5.79 -18.67
C SER A 136 5.56 -6.69 -19.88
N ASN A 137 5.45 -6.10 -21.08
CA ASN A 137 5.27 -6.84 -22.32
C ASN A 137 6.49 -7.70 -22.66
N SER A 138 7.70 -7.14 -22.53
CA SER A 138 8.95 -7.82 -22.89
C SER A 138 9.26 -9.01 -21.98
N VAL A 139 8.95 -8.89 -20.70
CA VAL A 139 9.18 -9.95 -19.69
C VAL A 139 8.01 -10.95 -19.66
N GLY A 140 6.85 -10.59 -20.20
CA GLY A 140 5.65 -11.41 -20.16
C GLY A 140 4.95 -11.44 -18.79
N ALA A 141 5.24 -10.47 -17.90
CA ALA A 141 4.62 -10.35 -16.58
C ALA A 141 3.23 -9.70 -16.69
N ILE A 142 2.29 -10.39 -17.31
CA ILE A 142 0.93 -9.91 -17.59
C ILE A 142 -0.11 -10.88 -17.00
N MET A 143 -1.25 -10.36 -16.59
CA MET A 143 -2.39 -11.20 -16.24
C MET A 143 -2.96 -11.86 -17.48
N SER A 144 -3.48 -13.09 -17.34
CA SER A 144 -4.21 -13.76 -18.41
C SER A 144 -5.46 -12.98 -18.81
N PRO A 145 -5.99 -13.14 -20.03
CA PRO A 145 -7.26 -12.52 -20.43
C PRO A 145 -8.42 -12.91 -19.51
N PHE A 146 -8.45 -14.16 -19.05
CA PHE A 146 -9.49 -14.64 -18.16
C PHE A 146 -9.41 -14.00 -16.77
N ASP A 147 -8.22 -13.92 -16.17
CA ASP A 147 -8.01 -13.22 -14.89
C ASP A 147 -8.36 -11.73 -15.01
N SER A 148 -7.97 -11.11 -16.11
CA SER A 148 -8.28 -9.70 -16.39
C SER A 148 -9.80 -9.48 -16.49
N PHE A 149 -10.54 -10.39 -17.11
CA PHE A 149 -12.00 -10.37 -17.17
C PHE A 149 -12.61 -10.49 -15.77
N LEU A 150 -12.13 -11.43 -14.93
CA LEU A 150 -12.62 -11.60 -13.57
C LEU A 150 -12.39 -10.34 -12.73
N VAL A 151 -11.21 -9.73 -12.80
CA VAL A 151 -10.91 -8.49 -12.11
C VAL A 151 -11.80 -7.35 -12.57
N LEU A 152 -11.97 -7.14 -13.88
CA LEU A 152 -12.85 -6.10 -14.44
C LEU A 152 -14.30 -6.28 -13.99
N ARG A 153 -14.80 -7.51 -13.96
CA ARG A 153 -16.13 -7.85 -13.45
C ARG A 153 -16.25 -7.51 -11.97
N SER A 154 -15.23 -7.86 -11.17
CA SER A 154 -15.21 -7.66 -9.72
C SER A 154 -15.12 -6.20 -9.31
N LEU A 155 -14.45 -5.35 -10.10
CA LEU A 155 -14.37 -3.91 -9.85
C LEU A 155 -15.75 -3.23 -9.79
N LYS A 156 -16.75 -3.76 -10.50
CA LYS A 156 -18.12 -3.23 -10.49
C LYS A 156 -18.79 -3.28 -9.11
N THR A 157 -18.32 -4.16 -8.23
CA THR A 157 -18.85 -4.32 -6.87
C THR A 157 -17.86 -3.84 -5.79
N LEU A 158 -16.72 -3.29 -6.17
CA LEU A 158 -15.64 -2.91 -5.24
C LEU A 158 -16.16 -1.99 -4.12
N SER A 159 -16.86 -0.92 -4.47
CA SER A 159 -17.34 0.06 -3.49
C SER A 159 -18.31 -0.54 -2.46
N VAL A 160 -19.23 -1.41 -2.92
CA VAL A 160 -20.18 -2.09 -2.04
C VAL A 160 -19.46 -3.07 -1.10
N ARG A 161 -18.52 -3.85 -1.63
CA ARG A 161 -17.74 -4.80 -0.84
C ARG A 161 -16.88 -4.10 0.20
N ILE A 162 -16.15 -3.05 -0.19
CA ILE A 162 -15.30 -2.28 0.72
C ILE A 162 -16.14 -1.63 1.83
N LYS A 163 -17.28 -1.06 1.50
CA LYS A 163 -18.21 -0.48 2.50
C LYS A 163 -18.60 -1.52 3.57
N LYS A 164 -18.90 -2.74 3.13
CA LYS A 164 -19.25 -3.84 4.04
C LYS A 164 -18.04 -4.32 4.84
N HIS A 165 -16.86 -4.43 4.22
CA HIS A 165 -15.62 -4.77 4.93
C HIS A 165 -15.29 -3.75 6.02
N CYS A 166 -15.37 -2.46 5.75
CA CYS A 166 -15.14 -1.41 6.74
C CYS A 166 -16.13 -1.51 7.92
N ALA A 167 -17.42 -1.72 7.64
CA ALA A 167 -18.44 -1.85 8.67
C ALA A 167 -18.21 -3.09 9.55
N ASN A 168 -17.86 -4.23 8.93
CA ASN A 168 -17.57 -5.46 9.66
C ASN A 168 -16.29 -5.32 10.51
N ALA A 169 -15.22 -4.77 9.92
CA ALA A 169 -13.96 -4.59 10.63
C ALA A 169 -14.10 -3.63 11.83
N LYS A 170 -14.88 -2.56 11.67
CA LYS A 170 -15.18 -1.67 12.79
C LYS A 170 -15.87 -2.41 13.94
N ALA A 171 -16.96 -3.13 13.67
CA ALA A 171 -17.70 -3.87 14.70
C ALA A 171 -16.81 -4.93 15.38
N ILE A 172 -16.00 -5.65 14.60
CA ILE A 172 -15.08 -6.67 15.13
C ILE A 172 -13.97 -6.02 15.97
N SER A 173 -13.36 -4.94 15.51
CA SER A 173 -12.29 -4.27 16.23
C SER A 173 -12.76 -3.67 17.56
N GLU A 174 -13.96 -3.08 17.62
CA GLU A 174 -14.59 -2.57 18.84
C GLU A 174 -14.92 -3.69 19.85
N PHE A 175 -15.29 -4.87 19.36
CA PHE A 175 -15.48 -6.07 20.19
C PHE A 175 -14.13 -6.59 20.72
N LEU A 176 -13.14 -6.73 19.86
CA LEU A 176 -11.82 -7.24 20.21
C LEU A 176 -11.07 -6.35 21.22
N GLU A 177 -11.24 -5.05 21.14
CA GLU A 177 -10.64 -4.07 22.07
C GLU A 177 -11.05 -4.30 23.52
N LYS A 178 -12.25 -4.88 23.72
CA LYS A 178 -12.81 -5.19 25.05
C LYS A 178 -12.60 -6.65 25.48
N HIS A 179 -12.04 -7.47 24.59
CA HIS A 179 -11.95 -8.91 24.85
C HIS A 179 -10.79 -9.23 25.81
N PRO A 180 -11.01 -10.04 26.90
CA PRO A 180 -10.02 -10.27 27.95
C PRO A 180 -8.73 -10.94 27.49
N MET A 181 -8.74 -11.69 26.40
CA MET A 181 -7.58 -12.37 25.83
C MET A 181 -6.78 -11.50 24.85
N ILE A 182 -7.24 -10.28 24.54
CA ILE A 182 -6.57 -9.37 23.63
C ILE A 182 -5.81 -8.32 24.43
N GLU A 183 -4.52 -8.17 24.12
CA GLU A 183 -3.66 -7.12 24.67
C GLU A 183 -3.84 -5.81 23.90
N ARG A 184 -3.84 -5.91 22.55
CA ARG A 184 -3.92 -4.74 21.68
C ARG A 184 -4.60 -5.06 20.35
N VAL A 185 -5.35 -4.09 19.84
CA VAL A 185 -5.94 -4.11 18.49
C VAL A 185 -5.32 -2.98 17.67
N TYR A 186 -4.87 -3.31 16.46
CA TYR A 186 -4.46 -2.33 15.47
C TYR A 186 -5.54 -2.26 14.38
N TYR A 187 -6.21 -1.15 14.31
CA TYR A 187 -7.21 -0.81 13.29
C TYR A 187 -7.31 0.70 13.17
N PRO A 188 -7.04 1.31 12.00
CA PRO A 188 -7.02 2.77 11.86
C PRO A 188 -8.36 3.46 12.22
N GLY A 189 -9.46 2.71 12.21
CA GLY A 189 -10.78 3.20 12.59
C GLY A 189 -11.07 3.29 14.09
N LEU A 190 -10.17 2.79 14.96
CA LEU A 190 -10.30 2.93 16.41
C LEU A 190 -9.61 4.22 16.88
N ALA A 191 -10.22 4.91 17.84
CA ALA A 191 -9.62 6.08 18.48
C ALA A 191 -8.31 5.77 19.22
N SER A 192 -8.13 4.51 19.64
CA SER A 192 -6.90 4.00 20.26
C SER A 192 -5.73 3.81 19.27
N HIS A 193 -5.99 3.83 17.97
CA HIS A 193 -4.93 3.72 16.97
C HIS A 193 -4.07 5.00 16.96
N PRO A 194 -2.71 4.88 17.04
CA PRO A 194 -1.84 6.06 17.16
C PRO A 194 -2.02 7.11 16.06
N GLN A 195 -2.46 6.69 14.88
CA GLN A 195 -2.60 7.53 13.70
C GLN A 195 -4.06 7.66 13.25
N HIS A 196 -5.03 7.51 14.17
CA HIS A 196 -6.46 7.64 13.86
C HIS A 196 -6.81 8.98 13.21
N GLU A 197 -6.23 10.08 13.71
CA GLU A 197 -6.49 11.41 13.14
C GLU A 197 -5.94 11.55 11.72
N LEU A 198 -4.77 10.96 11.43
CA LEU A 198 -4.24 10.92 10.07
C LEU A 198 -5.15 10.09 9.14
N ALA A 199 -5.67 8.95 9.63
CA ALA A 199 -6.61 8.14 8.87
C ALA A 199 -7.86 8.92 8.46
N LYS A 200 -8.41 9.75 9.35
CA LYS A 200 -9.58 10.61 9.06
C LYS A 200 -9.31 11.64 7.96
N ILE A 201 -8.06 12.06 7.81
CA ILE A 201 -7.67 13.07 6.81
C ILE A 201 -7.48 12.45 5.42
N GLN A 202 -6.87 11.26 5.35
CA GLN A 202 -6.44 10.70 4.07
C GLN A 202 -7.25 9.50 3.56
N MET A 203 -8.19 8.98 4.37
CA MET A 203 -8.95 7.78 4.05
C MET A 203 -10.46 8.04 4.15
N GLU A 204 -11.23 7.57 3.17
CA GLU A 204 -12.71 7.62 3.19
C GLU A 204 -13.36 6.45 3.95
N GLY A 205 -12.54 5.62 4.58
CA GLY A 205 -12.90 4.47 5.39
C GLY A 205 -11.60 3.81 5.89
N TYR A 206 -11.70 2.83 6.78
CA TYR A 206 -10.51 2.33 7.49
C TYR A 206 -10.11 0.91 7.08
N GLY A 207 -10.73 0.39 5.99
CA GLY A 207 -10.41 -0.94 5.46
C GLY A 207 -11.04 -2.09 6.22
N GLY A 208 -10.72 -3.29 5.78
CA GLY A 208 -11.22 -4.54 6.34
C GLY A 208 -10.15 -5.37 7.06
N MET A 209 -8.95 -4.82 7.25
CA MET A 209 -7.84 -5.52 7.92
C MET A 209 -7.76 -5.10 9.38
N ILE A 210 -7.56 -6.08 10.26
CA ILE A 210 -7.39 -5.90 11.70
C ILE A 210 -6.19 -6.73 12.13
N SER A 211 -5.31 -6.19 12.94
CA SER A 211 -4.23 -6.93 13.57
C SER A 211 -4.41 -6.89 15.09
N VAL A 212 -4.08 -8.00 15.74
CA VAL A 212 -4.24 -8.15 17.20
C VAL A 212 -3.00 -8.74 17.84
N VAL A 213 -2.74 -8.34 19.06
CA VAL A 213 -1.76 -8.97 19.96
C VAL A 213 -2.55 -9.73 21.01
N LEU A 214 -2.26 -11.01 21.18
CA LEU A 214 -2.83 -11.86 22.22
C LEU A 214 -2.02 -11.71 23.52
N LYS A 215 -2.70 -11.90 24.65
CA LYS A 215 -2.03 -11.96 25.96
C LYS A 215 -1.26 -13.25 26.14
#